data_35d435c77f4cd00fd8146afb4f85116c
#
_entry.id   35d435c77f4cd00fd8146afb4f85116c
#
_cell.length_a   1.000
_cell.length_b   1.000
_cell.length_c   1.000
_cell.angle_alpha   90.00
_cell.angle_beta   90.00
_cell.angle_gamma   90.00
#
_symmetry.space_group_name_H-M   'P 1'
#
loop_
_entity.id
_entity.type
_entity.pdbx_description
1 polymer ?
#
loop_
_entity_poly.entity_id
_entity_poly.type
_entity_poly.pdbx_seq_one_letter_code
_entity_poly.pdbx_strand_id
1 'polypeptide(L)'
;MKRGACMIPMSKKKKLRIVLGTYACALIAALGIFSYVSWRNLRDYRLSARYSAQEAFEETVAAVDHMSAALKKSVYATDGGMCAKICSQVYADALAAEAAMATLPFSTQELEQISGYINQVGDYAYTLCAAAAPEGFTDEQAENLASLSTLAEGLSASLRELHT
;
A
#
# COMPACT_ATOMS: atom_id res chain seq x y z
N MET A 1 63.15 -46.43 0.81
CA MET A 1 63.34 -45.32 -0.15
C MET A 1 62.58 -44.08 0.37
N LYS A 2 63.30 -43.15 1.03
CA LYS A 2 62.77 -41.89 1.57
C LYS A 2 62.90 -40.82 0.47
N ARG A 3 61.79 -40.36 -0.08
CA ARG A 3 61.80 -39.19 -0.96
C ARG A 3 61.80 -37.93 -0.10
N GLY A 4 62.93 -37.29 0.04
CA GLY A 4 63.07 -35.98 0.68
C GLY A 4 62.42 -34.93 -0.15
N ALA A 5 61.39 -34.30 0.40
CA ALA A 5 60.77 -33.12 -0.17
C ALA A 5 61.77 -31.95 -0.02
N CYS A 6 62.29 -31.48 -1.15
CA CYS A 6 63.18 -30.32 -1.21
C CYS A 6 62.33 -29.05 -0.95
N MET A 7 62.34 -28.57 0.29
CA MET A 7 61.77 -27.29 0.64
C MET A 7 62.70 -26.16 0.19
N ILE A 8 62.42 -25.57 -0.96
CA ILE A 8 63.11 -24.37 -1.44
C ILE A 8 62.80 -23.23 -0.47
N PRO A 9 63.81 -22.58 0.15
CA PRO A 9 63.51 -21.44 1.07
C PRO A 9 63.08 -20.24 0.27
N MET A 10 61.77 -20.02 0.20
CA MET A 10 61.17 -18.82 -0.42
C MET A 10 61.53 -17.56 0.38
N SER A 11 62.18 -16.60 -0.26
CA SER A 11 62.55 -15.29 0.31
C SER A 11 61.32 -14.63 1.00
N LYS A 12 61.53 -14.07 2.20
CA LYS A 12 60.50 -13.41 3.01
C LYS A 12 59.64 -12.42 2.21
N LYS A 13 60.26 -11.73 1.22
CA LYS A 13 59.54 -10.81 0.31
C LYS A 13 58.57 -11.53 -0.67
N LYS A 14 58.86 -12.78 -1.09
CA LYS A 14 57.95 -13.55 -1.95
C LYS A 14 56.77 -14.10 -1.15
N LYS A 15 56.99 -14.55 0.09
CA LYS A 15 55.89 -15.00 0.99
C LYS A 15 54.94 -13.86 1.30
N LEU A 16 55.46 -12.66 1.57
CA LEU A 16 54.63 -11.48 1.84
C LEU A 16 53.75 -11.09 0.64
N ARG A 17 54.29 -11.16 -0.57
CA ARG A 17 53.53 -10.87 -1.81
C ARG A 17 52.41 -11.88 -2.07
N ILE A 18 52.67 -13.15 -1.78
CA ILE A 18 51.68 -14.23 -1.94
C ILE A 18 50.54 -14.04 -0.91
N VAL A 19 50.89 -13.77 0.34
CA VAL A 19 49.89 -13.52 1.40
C VAL A 19 49.05 -12.26 1.10
N LEU A 20 49.70 -11.18 0.64
CA LEU A 20 49.00 -9.97 0.26
C LEU A 20 48.07 -10.22 -0.93
N GLY A 21 48.50 -11.00 -1.92
CA GLY A 21 47.70 -11.40 -3.08
C GLY A 21 46.48 -12.23 -2.71
N THR A 22 46.62 -13.20 -1.79
CA THR A 22 45.47 -14.00 -1.31
C THR A 22 44.47 -13.18 -0.54
N TYR A 23 44.89 -12.21 0.28
CA TYR A 23 44.00 -11.29 0.96
C TYR A 23 43.26 -10.38 -0.02
N ALA A 24 43.97 -9.87 -1.03
CA ALA A 24 43.32 -9.04 -2.06
C ALA A 24 42.28 -9.83 -2.86
N CYS A 25 42.58 -11.07 -3.26
CA CYS A 25 41.61 -11.94 -3.93
C CYS A 25 40.38 -12.26 -3.03
N ALA A 26 40.61 -12.53 -1.75
CA ALA A 26 39.52 -12.78 -0.81
C ALA A 26 38.59 -11.55 -0.62
N LEU A 27 39.19 -10.35 -0.53
CA LEU A 27 38.44 -9.10 -0.47
C LEU A 27 37.62 -8.85 -1.72
N ILE A 28 38.19 -9.06 -2.90
CA ILE A 28 37.47 -8.89 -4.19
C ILE A 28 36.33 -9.90 -4.28
N ALA A 29 36.54 -11.15 -3.88
CA ALA A 29 35.49 -12.16 -3.86
C ALA A 29 34.38 -11.81 -2.87
N ALA A 30 34.71 -11.35 -1.66
CA ALA A 30 33.71 -10.90 -0.67
C ALA A 30 32.90 -9.71 -1.15
N LEU A 31 33.53 -8.69 -1.76
CA LEU A 31 32.87 -7.54 -2.34
C LEU A 31 31.98 -7.93 -3.53
N GLY A 32 32.43 -8.87 -4.37
CA GLY A 32 31.65 -9.40 -5.49
C GLY A 32 30.38 -10.11 -5.03
N ILE A 33 30.51 -10.98 -4.01
CA ILE A 33 29.36 -11.69 -3.42
C ILE A 33 28.40 -10.68 -2.76
N PHE A 34 28.91 -9.73 -1.99
CA PHE A 34 28.10 -8.70 -1.35
C PHE A 34 27.35 -7.84 -2.37
N SER A 35 28.04 -7.41 -3.42
CA SER A 35 27.43 -6.63 -4.52
C SER A 35 26.35 -7.43 -5.24
N TYR A 36 26.59 -8.72 -5.52
CA TYR A 36 25.62 -9.59 -6.18
C TYR A 36 24.37 -9.82 -5.32
N VAL A 37 24.55 -10.11 -4.02
CA VAL A 37 23.42 -10.30 -3.08
C VAL A 37 22.64 -9.00 -2.90
N SER A 38 23.33 -7.87 -2.78
CA SER A 38 22.69 -6.56 -2.66
C SER A 38 21.88 -6.22 -3.91
N TRP A 39 22.41 -6.48 -5.11
CA TRP A 39 21.70 -6.23 -6.36
C TRP A 39 20.49 -7.14 -6.56
N ARG A 40 20.58 -8.39 -6.13
CA ARG A 40 19.47 -9.33 -6.14
C ARG A 40 18.36 -8.90 -5.17
N ASN A 41 18.72 -8.52 -3.95
CA ASN A 41 17.76 -8.01 -2.97
C ASN A 41 17.05 -6.73 -3.46
N LEU A 42 17.78 -5.80 -4.10
CA LEU A 42 17.16 -4.59 -4.67
C LEU A 42 16.12 -4.91 -5.77
N ARG A 43 16.37 -5.95 -6.57
CA ARG A 43 15.39 -6.39 -7.57
C ARG A 43 14.13 -6.98 -6.94
N ASP A 44 14.30 -7.80 -5.91
CA ASP A 44 13.20 -8.43 -5.19
C ASP A 44 12.36 -7.36 -4.44
N TYR A 45 13.01 -6.36 -3.84
CA TYR A 45 12.33 -5.22 -3.21
C TYR A 45 11.53 -4.39 -4.21
N ARG A 46 12.04 -4.14 -5.41
CA ARG A 46 11.32 -3.39 -6.44
C ARG A 46 10.11 -4.15 -6.99
N LEU A 47 10.22 -5.45 -7.12
CA LEU A 47 9.09 -6.30 -7.53
C LEU A 47 8.03 -6.36 -6.43
N SER A 48 8.44 -6.59 -5.19
CA SER A 48 7.54 -6.59 -4.03
C SER A 48 6.82 -5.24 -3.86
N ALA A 49 7.54 -4.12 -4.01
CA ALA A 49 6.92 -2.78 -3.92
C ALA A 49 5.89 -2.52 -5.02
N ARG A 50 6.09 -3.05 -6.24
CA ARG A 50 5.11 -2.92 -7.31
C ARG A 50 3.85 -3.76 -7.04
N TYR A 51 4.02 -5.00 -6.56
CA TYR A 51 2.88 -5.85 -6.20
C TYR A 51 2.09 -5.27 -5.04
N SER A 52 2.77 -4.77 -3.98
CA SER A 52 2.08 -4.14 -2.85
C SER A 52 1.36 -2.85 -3.25
N ALA A 53 1.91 -2.05 -4.18
CA ALA A 53 1.24 -0.87 -4.69
C ALA A 53 -0.01 -1.21 -5.51
N GLN A 54 0.06 -2.25 -6.34
CA GLN A 54 -1.10 -2.71 -7.11
C GLN A 54 -2.18 -3.26 -6.19
N GLU A 55 -1.82 -4.09 -5.21
CA GLU A 55 -2.75 -4.63 -4.21
C GLU A 55 -3.42 -3.51 -3.40
N ALA A 56 -2.66 -2.52 -2.93
CA ALA A 56 -3.20 -1.37 -2.21
C ALA A 56 -4.15 -0.52 -3.08
N PHE A 57 -3.84 -0.39 -4.37
CA PHE A 57 -4.70 0.31 -5.30
C PHE A 57 -6.02 -0.43 -5.53
N GLU A 58 -5.96 -1.75 -5.76
CA GLU A 58 -7.16 -2.60 -5.91
C GLU A 58 -8.01 -2.59 -4.64
N GLU A 59 -7.39 -2.61 -3.45
CA GLU A 59 -8.06 -2.51 -2.16
C GLU A 59 -8.75 -1.14 -2.00
N THR A 60 -8.10 -0.05 -2.41
CA THR A 60 -8.70 1.29 -2.43
C THR A 60 -9.94 1.34 -3.32
N VAL A 61 -9.84 0.81 -4.54
CA VAL A 61 -10.98 0.75 -5.48
C VAL A 61 -12.13 -0.06 -4.88
N ALA A 62 -11.83 -1.23 -4.32
CA ALA A 62 -12.83 -2.09 -3.69
C ALA A 62 -13.53 -1.39 -2.51
N ALA A 63 -12.78 -0.70 -1.65
CA ALA A 63 -13.34 0.03 -0.51
C ALA A 63 -14.25 1.19 -0.97
N VAL A 64 -13.85 1.94 -2.01
CA VAL A 64 -14.68 3.00 -2.61
C VAL A 64 -15.96 2.42 -3.25
N ASP A 65 -15.88 1.28 -3.92
CA ASP A 65 -17.03 0.58 -4.47
C ASP A 65 -18.00 0.14 -3.37
N HIS A 66 -17.49 -0.41 -2.27
CA HIS A 66 -18.30 -0.80 -1.10
C HIS A 66 -18.97 0.40 -0.46
N MET A 67 -18.21 1.50 -0.29
CA MET A 67 -18.75 2.77 0.21
C MET A 67 -19.86 3.31 -0.68
N SER A 68 -19.68 3.33 -2.00
CA SER A 68 -20.70 3.73 -2.97
C SER A 68 -21.96 2.85 -2.88
N ALA A 69 -21.78 1.52 -2.78
CA ALA A 69 -22.90 0.59 -2.62
C ALA A 69 -23.65 0.77 -1.29
N ALA A 70 -22.94 1.12 -0.22
CA ALA A 70 -23.56 1.43 1.07
C ALA A 70 -24.35 2.75 1.01
N LEU A 71 -23.79 3.79 0.38
CA LEU A 71 -24.46 5.07 0.15
C LEU A 71 -25.72 4.91 -0.70
N LYS A 72 -25.71 4.08 -1.73
CA LYS A 72 -26.92 3.77 -2.53
C LYS A 72 -28.04 3.16 -1.69
N LYS A 73 -27.70 2.31 -0.72
CA LYS A 73 -28.68 1.69 0.17
C LYS A 73 -29.30 2.69 1.15
N SER A 74 -28.63 3.82 1.42
CA SER A 74 -29.14 4.84 2.34
C SER A 74 -30.46 5.45 1.89
N VAL A 75 -30.69 5.54 0.58
CA VAL A 75 -31.95 6.04 -0.01
C VAL A 75 -33.17 5.20 0.39
N TYR A 76 -32.95 3.92 0.71
CA TYR A 76 -33.99 2.98 1.10
C TYR A 76 -34.07 2.75 2.61
N ALA A 77 -33.29 3.48 3.39
CA ALA A 77 -33.25 3.34 4.85
C ALA A 77 -34.44 4.10 5.47
N THR A 78 -35.35 3.35 6.06
CA THR A 78 -36.61 3.87 6.63
C THR A 78 -36.67 3.86 8.15
N ASP A 79 -35.63 3.30 8.79
CA ASP A 79 -35.57 3.18 10.24
C ASP A 79 -34.19 3.56 10.77
N GLY A 80 -34.09 4.09 11.99
CA GLY A 80 -32.87 4.57 12.60
C GLY A 80 -31.81 3.48 12.78
N GLY A 81 -32.20 2.23 13.03
CA GLY A 81 -31.26 1.10 13.14
C GLY A 81 -30.59 0.77 11.81
N MET A 82 -31.35 0.82 10.72
CA MET A 82 -30.81 0.65 9.37
C MET A 82 -29.92 1.82 8.97
N CYS A 83 -30.32 3.05 9.29
CA CYS A 83 -29.51 4.25 9.05
C CYS A 83 -28.15 4.17 9.77
N ALA A 84 -28.16 3.84 11.06
CA ALA A 84 -26.93 3.70 11.84
C ALA A 84 -26.01 2.59 11.27
N LYS A 85 -26.59 1.46 10.83
CA LYS A 85 -25.82 0.38 10.20
C LYS A 85 -25.17 0.82 8.89
N ILE A 86 -25.91 1.54 8.03
CA ILE A 86 -25.37 2.03 6.74
C ILE A 86 -24.27 3.05 6.99
N CYS A 87 -24.48 4.02 7.88
CA CYS A 87 -23.48 5.03 8.23
C CYS A 87 -22.22 4.39 8.80
N SER A 88 -22.36 3.39 9.69
CA SER A 88 -21.23 2.62 10.23
C SER A 88 -20.47 1.88 9.14
N GLN A 89 -21.15 1.32 8.15
CA GLN A 89 -20.53 0.66 7.00
C GLN A 89 -19.75 1.66 6.14
N VAL A 90 -20.37 2.79 5.77
CA VAL A 90 -19.72 3.86 4.99
C VAL A 90 -18.47 4.36 5.69
N TYR A 91 -18.54 4.59 6.99
CA TYR A 91 -17.39 5.02 7.79
C TYR A 91 -16.27 3.98 7.80
N ALA A 92 -16.61 2.69 7.99
CA ALA A 92 -15.63 1.61 7.96
C ALA A 92 -14.95 1.47 6.60
N ASP A 93 -15.72 1.56 5.50
CA ASP A 93 -15.21 1.49 4.13
C ASP A 93 -14.33 2.72 3.80
N ALA A 94 -14.68 3.91 4.30
CA ALA A 94 -13.84 5.10 4.17
C ALA A 94 -12.49 4.93 4.88
N LEU A 95 -12.48 4.44 6.11
CA LEU A 95 -11.24 4.13 6.84
C LEU A 95 -10.39 3.06 6.14
N ALA A 96 -11.02 2.04 5.56
CA ALA A 96 -10.31 1.00 4.81
C ALA A 96 -9.65 1.59 3.55
N ALA A 97 -10.36 2.44 2.80
CA ALA A 97 -9.83 3.13 1.63
C ALA A 97 -8.64 4.02 2.00
N GLU A 98 -8.74 4.78 3.09
CA GLU A 98 -7.67 5.66 3.58
C GLU A 98 -6.43 4.86 4.00
N ALA A 99 -6.62 3.75 4.72
CA ALA A 99 -5.54 2.86 5.12
C ALA A 99 -4.82 2.25 3.90
N ALA A 100 -5.57 1.81 2.88
CA ALA A 100 -5.02 1.29 1.64
C ALA A 100 -4.24 2.38 0.88
N MET A 101 -4.77 3.59 0.75
CA MET A 101 -4.09 4.73 0.11
C MET A 101 -2.80 5.12 0.81
N ALA A 102 -2.74 5.05 2.14
CA ALA A 102 -1.53 5.35 2.92
C ALA A 102 -0.36 4.42 2.61
N THR A 103 -0.60 3.23 2.05
CA THR A 103 0.43 2.27 1.66
C THR A 103 0.95 2.48 0.23
N LEU A 104 0.33 3.37 -0.55
CA LEU A 104 0.77 3.68 -1.91
C LEU A 104 2.13 4.40 -1.89
N PRO A 105 3.09 3.98 -2.73
CA PRO A 105 4.45 4.54 -2.72
C PRO A 105 4.57 5.89 -3.43
N PHE A 106 3.47 6.44 -3.91
CA PHE A 106 3.41 7.72 -4.62
C PHE A 106 2.19 8.51 -4.15
N SER A 107 2.36 9.82 -4.09
CA SER A 107 1.28 10.78 -3.87
C SER A 107 1.20 11.65 -5.12
N THR A 108 0.03 11.69 -5.74
CA THR A 108 -0.30 12.64 -6.80
C THR A 108 -1.35 13.60 -6.29
N GLN A 109 -1.47 14.77 -6.93
CA GLN A 109 -2.51 15.75 -6.55
C GLN A 109 -3.91 15.14 -6.67
N GLU A 110 -4.12 14.22 -7.61
CA GLU A 110 -5.37 13.48 -7.79
C GLU A 110 -5.67 12.56 -6.60
N LEU A 111 -4.67 11.81 -6.13
CA LEU A 111 -4.84 10.95 -4.94
C LEU A 111 -5.09 11.76 -3.67
N GLU A 112 -4.51 12.94 -3.52
CA GLU A 112 -4.79 13.83 -2.41
C GLU A 112 -6.24 14.33 -2.43
N GLN A 113 -6.77 14.66 -3.60
CA GLN A 113 -8.18 15.05 -3.77
C GLN A 113 -9.12 13.88 -3.44
N ILE A 114 -8.78 12.67 -3.89
CA ILE A 114 -9.53 11.45 -3.61
C ILE A 114 -9.54 11.15 -2.11
N SER A 115 -8.38 11.23 -1.45
CA SER A 115 -8.27 11.05 0.00
C SER A 115 -9.11 12.09 0.75
N GLY A 116 -9.04 13.35 0.36
CA GLY A 116 -9.85 14.42 0.95
C GLY A 116 -11.36 14.15 0.83
N TYR A 117 -11.81 13.63 -0.32
CA TYR A 117 -13.20 13.25 -0.52
C TYR A 117 -13.61 12.06 0.37
N ILE A 118 -12.79 11.00 0.42
CA ILE A 118 -13.06 9.82 1.25
C ILE A 118 -13.18 10.21 2.72
N ASN A 119 -12.27 11.04 3.23
CA ASN A 119 -12.31 11.57 4.58
C ASN A 119 -13.60 12.36 4.85
N GLN A 120 -13.99 13.24 3.95
CA GLN A 120 -15.20 14.03 4.09
C GLN A 120 -16.47 13.16 4.15
N VAL A 121 -16.55 12.12 3.33
CA VAL A 121 -17.65 11.14 3.35
C VAL A 121 -17.65 10.34 4.65
N GLY A 122 -16.48 9.89 5.10
CA GLY A 122 -16.32 9.17 6.36
C GLY A 122 -16.77 9.99 7.56
N ASP A 123 -16.32 11.23 7.67
CA ASP A 123 -16.67 12.15 8.74
C ASP A 123 -18.17 12.48 8.74
N TYR A 124 -18.75 12.66 7.56
CA TYR A 124 -20.18 12.89 7.43
C TYR A 124 -20.98 11.67 7.90
N ALA A 125 -20.60 10.47 7.46
CA ALA A 125 -21.23 9.23 7.88
C ALA A 125 -21.11 9.02 9.40
N TYR A 126 -19.94 9.29 9.99
CA TYR A 126 -19.73 9.21 11.42
C TYR A 126 -20.66 10.18 12.18
N THR A 127 -20.79 11.40 11.71
CA THR A 127 -21.67 12.42 12.30
C THR A 127 -23.14 11.98 12.23
N LEU A 128 -23.57 11.40 11.12
CA LEU A 128 -24.92 10.85 10.98
C LEU A 128 -25.17 9.65 11.87
N CYS A 129 -24.18 8.77 12.04
CA CYS A 129 -24.26 7.66 13.00
C CYS A 129 -24.52 8.15 14.42
N ALA A 130 -23.82 9.21 14.83
CA ALA A 130 -23.94 9.78 16.17
C ALA A 130 -25.28 10.52 16.38
N ALA A 131 -25.83 11.08 15.30
CA ALA A 131 -27.09 11.82 15.31
C ALA A 131 -28.33 10.99 14.91
N ALA A 132 -28.15 9.66 14.70
CA ALA A 132 -29.21 8.80 14.19
C ALA A 132 -30.49 8.92 15.03
N ALA A 133 -31.49 9.57 14.45
CA ALA A 133 -32.82 9.66 15.03
C ALA A 133 -33.56 8.32 14.88
N PRO A 134 -34.46 7.95 15.81
CA PRO A 134 -35.25 6.73 15.70
C PRO A 134 -36.08 6.64 14.40
N GLU A 135 -36.38 7.78 13.82
CA GLU A 135 -37.24 7.92 12.66
C GLU A 135 -36.52 7.79 11.29
N GLY A 136 -35.21 7.54 11.29
CA GLY A 136 -34.44 7.45 10.05
C GLY A 136 -33.75 8.74 9.64
N PHE A 137 -33.32 8.81 8.38
CA PHE A 137 -32.73 10.03 7.81
C PHE A 137 -33.77 11.09 7.53
N THR A 138 -33.41 12.35 7.73
CA THR A 138 -34.22 13.48 7.23
C THR A 138 -34.11 13.55 5.70
N ASP A 139 -35.08 14.22 5.05
CA ASP A 139 -35.07 14.41 3.59
C ASP A 139 -33.76 15.07 3.11
N GLU A 140 -33.23 16.05 3.84
CA GLU A 140 -31.97 16.73 3.55
C GLU A 140 -30.77 15.75 3.68
N GLN A 141 -30.78 14.92 4.70
CA GLN A 141 -29.71 13.92 4.89
C GLN A 141 -29.75 12.85 3.78
N ALA A 142 -30.94 12.42 3.37
CA ALA A 142 -31.11 11.47 2.28
C ALA A 142 -30.66 12.05 0.94
N GLU A 143 -30.95 13.32 0.65
CA GLU A 143 -30.48 14.00 -0.55
C GLU A 143 -28.96 14.18 -0.56
N ASN A 144 -28.37 14.55 0.57
CA ASN A 144 -26.92 14.65 0.71
C ASN A 144 -26.24 13.28 0.50
N LEU A 145 -26.76 12.20 1.09
CA LEU A 145 -26.23 10.83 0.89
C LEU A 145 -26.36 10.36 -0.56
N ALA A 146 -27.45 10.72 -1.25
CA ALA A 146 -27.63 10.42 -2.68
C ALA A 146 -26.61 11.18 -3.55
N SER A 147 -26.33 12.45 -3.24
CA SER A 147 -25.29 13.24 -3.90
C SER A 147 -23.90 12.63 -3.70
N LEU A 148 -23.57 12.24 -2.47
CA LEU A 148 -22.32 11.58 -2.14
C LEU A 148 -22.20 10.23 -2.85
N SER A 149 -23.29 9.48 -3.00
CA SER A 149 -23.29 8.23 -3.76
C SER A 149 -22.90 8.44 -5.22
N THR A 150 -23.46 9.47 -5.86
CA THR A 150 -23.15 9.78 -7.26
C THR A 150 -21.69 10.20 -7.44
N LEU A 151 -21.14 10.97 -6.50
CA LEU A 151 -19.73 11.35 -6.50
C LEU A 151 -18.82 10.14 -6.29
N ALA A 152 -19.18 9.22 -5.38
CA ALA A 152 -18.43 7.99 -5.15
C ALA A 152 -18.37 7.07 -6.38
N GLU A 153 -19.47 7.01 -7.16
CA GLU A 153 -19.47 6.28 -8.44
C GLU A 153 -18.51 6.89 -9.46
N GLY A 154 -18.54 8.22 -9.60
CA GLY A 154 -17.60 8.93 -10.47
C GLY A 154 -16.15 8.72 -10.05
N LEU A 155 -15.88 8.72 -8.74
CA LEU A 155 -14.57 8.48 -8.18
C LEU A 155 -14.06 7.05 -8.46
N SER A 156 -14.93 6.04 -8.24
CA SER A 156 -14.60 4.65 -8.56
C SER A 156 -14.29 4.46 -10.04
N ALA A 157 -15.04 5.10 -10.93
CA ALA A 157 -14.79 5.08 -12.38
C ALA A 157 -13.42 5.70 -12.71
N SER A 158 -13.12 6.87 -12.15
CA SER A 158 -11.84 7.56 -12.36
C SER A 158 -10.65 6.77 -11.83
N LEU A 159 -10.79 6.13 -10.66
CA LEU A 159 -9.76 5.25 -10.11
C LEU A 159 -9.49 4.06 -11.03
N ARG A 160 -10.50 3.45 -11.62
CA ARG A 160 -10.32 2.34 -12.56
C ARG A 160 -9.64 2.75 -13.86
N GLU A 161 -9.87 3.99 -14.33
CA GLU A 161 -9.16 4.54 -15.49
C GLU A 161 -7.67 4.76 -15.22
N LEU A 162 -7.30 5.15 -13.99
CA LEU A 162 -5.91 5.30 -13.58
C LEU A 162 -5.15 3.97 -13.49
N HIS A 163 -5.86 2.85 -13.38
CA HIS A 163 -5.27 1.51 -13.30
C HIS A 163 -4.98 0.88 -14.68
N THR A 164 -5.54 1.39 -15.76
CA THR A 164 -5.33 0.87 -17.13
C THR A 164 -4.14 1.51 -17.82
#